data_4eeba320592b0ff72d345f33a67969d9
#
_entry.id   4eeba320592b0ff72d345f33a67969d9
#
_cell.length_a   1.000
_cell.length_b   1.000
_cell.length_c   1.000
_cell.angle_alpha   90.00
_cell.angle_beta   90.00
_cell.angle_gamma   90.00
#
_symmetry.space_group_name_H-M   'P 1'
#
loop_
_entity.id
_entity.type
_entity.pdbx_description
1 polymer ?
#
loop_
_entity_poly.entity_id
_entity_poly.type
_entity_poly.pdbx_seq_one_letter_code
_entity_poly.pdbx_strand_id
1 'polypeptide(L)'
;MSLADKIFIDMCSDILENGVSTEGEKVRPKWEDGTSAYTIKKFGVVNRYDLRKEFPIITLRKTALKSATDEMLWIWQLKSNNVNDLHSHIWDAWADETGSIGKAYGYQMGVKHQYKEGMMDQVDRVIYDLKNNPFSRRIMTNIYVHQDLHEMNLYPCAYSVTFNVTQRPGEDKLTLNAILNQRSQDILAANNWNVVQYSVLIHMLAQVCDMYVGEFVHVIADAHIYDRHIPIIKELITREPYDAPTFWINPEIKDFYQFTREDVKVENYITGPQVENIPIAV
;
A
#
# COMPACT_ATOMS: atom_id res chain seq x y z
N MET A 1 -0.54 14.11 -18.30
CA MET A 1 -1.37 13.29 -17.36
C MET A 1 -0.55 12.11 -16.91
N SER A 2 -0.36 11.92 -15.62
CA SER A 2 0.32 10.73 -15.09
C SER A 2 -0.53 9.46 -15.31
N LEU A 3 0.12 8.31 -15.41
CA LEU A 3 -0.55 7.02 -15.51
C LEU A 3 -1.32 6.71 -14.21
N ALA A 4 -0.76 7.11 -13.07
CA ALA A 4 -1.41 6.93 -11.77
C ALA A 4 -2.75 7.67 -11.67
N ASP A 5 -2.82 8.91 -12.16
CA ASP A 5 -4.08 9.67 -12.21
C ASP A 5 -5.09 9.00 -13.14
N LYS A 6 -4.64 8.58 -14.33
CA LYS A 6 -5.52 7.87 -15.28
C LYS A 6 -6.11 6.60 -14.66
N ILE A 7 -5.30 5.76 -14.04
CA ILE A 7 -5.75 4.52 -13.38
C ILE A 7 -6.75 4.84 -12.27
N PHE A 8 -6.47 5.87 -11.45
CA PHE A 8 -7.36 6.28 -10.37
C PHE A 8 -8.71 6.79 -10.90
N ILE A 9 -8.71 7.65 -11.93
CA ILE A 9 -9.92 8.18 -12.55
C ILE A 9 -10.74 7.05 -13.17
N ASP A 10 -10.12 6.18 -13.96
CA ASP A 10 -10.79 5.05 -14.61
C ASP A 10 -11.42 4.10 -13.57
N MET A 11 -10.71 3.78 -12.50
CA MET A 11 -11.20 2.93 -11.41
C MET A 11 -12.37 3.59 -10.67
N CYS A 12 -12.27 4.88 -10.32
CA CYS A 12 -13.35 5.59 -9.62
C CYS A 12 -14.60 5.69 -10.50
N SER A 13 -14.44 6.01 -11.78
CA SER A 13 -15.55 6.09 -12.75
C SER A 13 -16.24 4.74 -12.88
N ASP A 14 -15.48 3.65 -13.02
CA ASP A 14 -16.00 2.30 -13.14
C ASP A 14 -16.76 1.86 -11.87
N ILE A 15 -16.27 2.22 -10.67
CA ILE A 15 -16.99 1.93 -9.41
C ILE A 15 -18.29 2.73 -9.34
N LEU A 16 -18.26 4.02 -9.70
CA LEU A 16 -19.46 4.88 -9.65
C LEU A 16 -20.54 4.48 -10.65
N GLU A 17 -20.13 4.00 -11.84
CA GLU A 17 -21.06 3.65 -12.94
C GLU A 17 -21.56 2.21 -12.84
N ASN A 18 -20.68 1.27 -12.45
CA ASN A 18 -20.93 -0.18 -12.55
C ASN A 18 -20.83 -0.90 -11.19
N GLY A 19 -20.59 -0.16 -10.10
CA GLY A 19 -20.52 -0.74 -8.76
C GLY A 19 -21.89 -1.08 -8.18
N VAL A 20 -21.89 -1.92 -7.15
CA VAL A 20 -23.10 -2.35 -6.42
C VAL A 20 -23.16 -1.63 -5.08
N SER A 21 -24.32 -1.02 -4.78
CA SER A 21 -24.56 -0.36 -3.50
C SER A 21 -24.80 -1.38 -2.39
N THR A 22 -24.30 -1.09 -1.20
CA THR A 22 -24.61 -1.83 0.05
C THR A 22 -25.71 -1.17 0.87
N GLU A 23 -26.41 -0.18 0.31
CA GLU A 23 -27.52 0.50 1.01
C GLU A 23 -28.61 -0.51 1.42
N GLY A 24 -28.99 -0.46 2.69
CA GLY A 24 -29.95 -1.40 3.26
C GLY A 24 -29.35 -2.75 3.72
N GLU A 25 -28.07 -3.02 3.45
CA GLU A 25 -27.39 -4.21 3.98
C GLU A 25 -26.95 -3.99 5.43
N LYS A 26 -26.74 -5.09 6.15
CA LYS A 26 -26.11 -5.06 7.47
C LYS A 26 -24.60 -4.85 7.30
N VAL A 27 -24.15 -3.60 7.35
CA VAL A 27 -22.72 -3.24 7.29
C VAL A 27 -22.14 -3.02 8.69
N ARG A 28 -20.86 -3.37 8.86
CA ARG A 28 -20.13 -3.15 10.12
C ARG A 28 -19.71 -1.68 10.32
N PRO A 29 -19.12 -1.02 9.31
CA PRO A 29 -18.58 0.33 9.49
C PRO A 29 -19.67 1.34 9.80
N LYS A 30 -19.31 2.32 10.63
CA LYS A 30 -20.19 3.43 10.99
C LYS A 30 -19.46 4.75 10.86
N TRP A 31 -20.22 5.78 10.57
CA TRP A 31 -19.77 7.15 10.66
C TRP A 31 -19.69 7.60 12.11
N GLU A 32 -18.99 8.71 12.38
CA GLU A 32 -18.85 9.29 13.72
C GLU A 32 -20.20 9.55 14.43
N ASP A 33 -21.24 9.87 13.67
CA ASP A 33 -22.60 10.07 14.17
C ASP A 33 -23.37 8.76 14.47
N GLY A 34 -22.72 7.61 14.31
CA GLY A 34 -23.28 6.27 14.57
C GLY A 34 -24.15 5.73 13.44
N THR A 35 -24.35 6.45 12.34
CA THR A 35 -25.09 5.96 11.18
C THR A 35 -24.25 4.95 10.40
N SER A 36 -24.92 4.02 9.69
CA SER A 36 -24.25 3.01 8.86
C SER A 36 -23.50 3.67 7.71
N ALA A 37 -22.23 3.29 7.52
CA ALA A 37 -21.41 3.74 6.40
C ALA A 37 -21.59 2.77 5.23
N TYR A 38 -22.46 3.12 4.31
CA TYR A 38 -22.70 2.34 3.09
C TYR A 38 -21.67 2.63 2.02
N THR A 39 -21.52 1.73 1.07
CA THR A 39 -20.55 1.87 -0.01
C THR A 39 -21.17 1.57 -1.38
N ILE A 40 -20.57 2.10 -2.43
CA ILE A 40 -20.64 1.53 -3.77
C ILE A 40 -19.35 0.78 -3.98
N LYS A 41 -19.41 -0.49 -4.38
CA LYS A 41 -18.25 -1.37 -4.48
C LYS A 41 -18.19 -2.17 -5.75
N LYS A 42 -16.98 -2.55 -6.12
CA LYS A 42 -16.70 -3.45 -7.23
C LYS A 42 -15.78 -4.58 -6.80
N PHE A 43 -16.10 -5.78 -7.24
CA PHE A 43 -15.30 -6.98 -6.95
C PHE A 43 -14.22 -7.19 -7.99
N GLY A 44 -12.99 -7.47 -7.53
CA GLY A 44 -11.91 -7.96 -8.39
C GLY A 44 -11.26 -6.89 -9.27
N VAL A 45 -10.97 -5.71 -8.72
CA VAL A 45 -10.24 -4.65 -9.43
C VAL A 45 -8.75 -4.98 -9.47
N VAL A 46 -8.12 -4.80 -10.65
CA VAL A 46 -6.69 -5.02 -10.86
C VAL A 46 -6.08 -3.79 -11.51
N ASN A 47 -5.23 -3.09 -10.79
CA ASN A 47 -4.46 -1.95 -11.29
C ASN A 47 -3.02 -2.35 -11.56
N ARG A 48 -2.41 -1.81 -12.63
CA ARG A 48 -1.03 -2.11 -13.02
C ARG A 48 -0.23 -0.82 -13.17
N TYR A 49 0.89 -0.76 -12.49
CA TYR A 49 1.80 0.39 -12.48
C TYR A 49 3.17 -0.06 -12.97
N ASP A 50 3.65 0.51 -14.06
CA ASP A 50 5.01 0.30 -14.56
C ASP A 50 5.96 1.28 -13.85
N LEU A 51 6.62 0.82 -12.78
CA LEU A 51 7.51 1.64 -11.95
C LEU A 51 8.76 2.13 -12.68
N ARG A 52 9.03 1.59 -13.87
CA ARG A 52 10.14 2.05 -14.73
C ARG A 52 9.78 3.32 -15.49
N LYS A 53 8.48 3.55 -15.72
CA LYS A 53 7.99 4.72 -16.44
C LYS A 53 7.74 5.90 -15.54
N GLU A 54 7.08 5.65 -14.42
CA GLU A 54 6.78 6.70 -13.44
C GLU A 54 6.58 6.11 -12.04
N PHE A 55 6.78 6.96 -11.04
CA PHE A 55 6.39 6.65 -9.68
C PHE A 55 4.88 6.93 -9.51
N PRO A 56 4.07 5.96 -9.07
CA PRO A 56 2.62 6.07 -9.10
C PRO A 56 2.06 6.85 -7.91
N ILE A 57 2.27 8.15 -7.92
CA ILE A 57 1.66 9.10 -6.98
C ILE A 57 0.69 10.00 -7.74
N ILE A 58 -0.56 10.11 -7.29
CA ILE A 58 -1.56 10.93 -7.98
C ILE A 58 -1.26 12.42 -7.84
N THR A 59 -1.68 13.20 -8.84
CA THR A 59 -1.54 14.66 -8.86
C THR A 59 -2.85 15.40 -8.62
N LEU A 60 -3.99 14.72 -8.66
CA LEU A 60 -5.32 15.32 -8.42
C LEU A 60 -5.45 15.92 -7.01
N ARG A 61 -4.75 15.38 -6.05
CA ARG A 61 -4.53 15.92 -4.71
C ARG A 61 -3.21 15.42 -4.15
N LYS A 62 -2.68 16.08 -3.13
CA LYS A 62 -1.42 15.69 -2.51
C LYS A 62 -1.53 14.37 -1.73
N THR A 63 -0.61 13.46 -1.97
CA THR A 63 -0.37 12.28 -1.12
C THR A 63 0.91 12.52 -0.30
N ALA A 64 0.84 12.28 1.02
CA ALA A 64 1.95 12.54 1.95
C ALA A 64 2.99 11.41 1.86
N LEU A 65 3.92 11.47 0.89
CA LEU A 65 4.95 10.47 0.65
C LEU A 65 5.72 10.09 1.92
N LYS A 66 6.17 11.08 2.70
CA LYS A 66 6.96 10.83 3.93
C LYS A 66 6.18 10.03 4.96
N SER A 67 4.90 10.35 5.19
CA SER A 67 4.07 9.63 6.15
C SER A 67 3.73 8.23 5.64
N ALA A 68 3.47 8.07 4.35
CA ALA A 68 3.24 6.75 3.74
C ALA A 68 4.50 5.87 3.82
N THR A 69 5.69 6.46 3.61
CA THR A 69 6.97 5.76 3.77
C THR A 69 7.22 5.37 5.23
N ASP A 70 6.95 6.27 6.16
CA ASP A 70 7.11 6.05 7.61
C ASP A 70 6.26 4.86 8.08
N GLU A 71 5.00 4.79 7.67
CA GLU A 71 4.11 3.65 7.97
C GLU A 71 4.60 2.36 7.32
N MET A 72 5.08 2.41 6.08
CA MET A 72 5.64 1.23 5.42
C MET A 72 6.88 0.72 6.18
N LEU A 73 7.77 1.61 6.63
CA LEU A 73 8.93 1.24 7.44
C LEU A 73 8.53 0.74 8.82
N TRP A 74 7.48 1.29 9.44
CA TRP A 74 6.92 0.82 10.69
C TRP A 74 6.45 -0.64 10.59
N ILE A 75 5.79 -1.01 9.48
CA ILE A 75 5.31 -2.39 9.23
C ILE A 75 6.47 -3.33 8.85
N TRP A 76 7.31 -2.94 7.89
CA TRP A 76 8.26 -3.83 7.24
C TRP A 76 9.65 -3.83 7.88
N GLN A 77 10.10 -2.71 8.41
CA GLN A 77 11.44 -2.56 8.96
C GLN A 77 11.43 -2.67 10.49
N LEU A 78 10.64 -1.84 11.17
CA LEU A 78 10.50 -1.89 12.62
C LEU A 78 9.72 -3.11 13.07
N LYS A 79 8.82 -3.62 12.22
CA LYS A 79 7.96 -4.78 12.53
C LYS A 79 7.15 -4.54 13.82
N SER A 80 6.75 -3.29 14.01
CA SER A 80 6.03 -2.84 15.18
C SER A 80 4.51 -2.94 15.00
N ASN A 81 3.81 -3.09 16.10
CA ASN A 81 2.36 -2.98 16.21
C ASN A 81 1.95 -1.88 17.20
N ASN A 82 2.89 -1.04 17.62
CA ASN A 82 2.64 0.07 18.53
C ASN A 82 2.64 1.41 17.77
N VAL A 83 1.53 2.15 17.86
CA VAL A 83 1.37 3.43 17.15
C VAL A 83 2.30 4.53 17.68
N ASN A 84 2.86 4.37 18.88
CA ASN A 84 3.84 5.31 19.42
C ASN A 84 5.18 5.27 18.68
N ASP A 85 5.45 4.24 17.88
CA ASP A 85 6.62 4.13 17.02
C ASP A 85 6.41 4.81 15.65
N LEU A 86 5.20 5.36 15.39
CA LEU A 86 4.81 6.01 14.16
C LEU A 86 4.73 7.53 14.34
N HIS A 87 5.18 8.29 13.35
CA HIS A 87 5.16 9.76 13.42
C HIS A 87 3.80 10.38 13.02
N SER A 88 2.81 9.57 12.68
CA SER A 88 1.47 10.02 12.29
C SER A 88 0.40 9.38 13.17
N HIS A 89 -0.77 10.01 13.23
CA HIS A 89 -1.90 9.59 14.07
C HIS A 89 -2.96 8.78 13.30
N ILE A 90 -2.61 8.28 12.12
CA ILE A 90 -3.59 7.62 11.23
C ILE A 90 -4.08 6.27 11.77
N TRP A 91 -3.38 5.68 12.74
CA TRP A 91 -3.71 4.40 13.34
C TRP A 91 -4.34 4.52 14.74
N ASP A 92 -4.43 5.72 15.32
CA ASP A 92 -4.88 5.92 16.71
C ASP A 92 -6.28 5.34 16.98
N ALA A 93 -7.18 5.37 15.99
CA ALA A 93 -8.54 4.84 16.12
C ALA A 93 -8.60 3.31 16.33
N TRP A 94 -7.52 2.60 16.04
CA TRP A 94 -7.42 1.13 16.21
C TRP A 94 -6.46 0.72 17.32
N ALA A 95 -5.80 1.67 17.98
CA ALA A 95 -4.90 1.39 19.08
C ALA A 95 -5.66 1.20 20.41
N ASP A 96 -5.16 0.29 21.22
CA ASP A 96 -5.60 0.16 22.61
C ASP A 96 -4.92 1.20 23.53
N GLU A 97 -5.19 1.13 24.84
CA GLU A 97 -4.65 2.04 25.85
C GLU A 97 -3.11 2.05 25.91
N THR A 98 -2.45 0.98 25.43
CA THR A 98 -0.98 0.85 25.40
C THR A 98 -0.39 1.35 24.07
N GLY A 99 -1.22 1.74 23.12
CA GLY A 99 -0.84 2.10 21.75
C GLY A 99 -0.72 0.90 20.83
N SER A 100 -1.12 -0.31 21.24
CA SER A 100 -1.03 -1.51 20.42
C SER A 100 -2.23 -1.68 19.50
N ILE A 101 -1.99 -2.12 18.26
CA ILE A 101 -3.03 -2.59 17.33
C ILE A 101 -3.21 -4.12 17.36
N GLY A 102 -2.69 -4.77 18.39
CA GLY A 102 -2.73 -6.21 18.56
C GLY A 102 -1.73 -6.94 17.65
N LYS A 103 -1.97 -8.23 17.37
CA LYS A 103 -1.08 -9.05 16.54
C LYS A 103 -1.20 -8.78 15.03
N ALA A 104 -1.44 -7.54 14.65
CA ALA A 104 -1.67 -7.14 13.26
C ALA A 104 -0.40 -6.58 12.61
N TYR A 105 -0.40 -6.51 11.29
CA TYR A 105 0.59 -5.87 10.42
C TYR A 105 2.06 -6.14 10.79
N GLY A 106 2.77 -5.18 11.39
CA GLY A 106 4.19 -5.30 11.73
C GLY A 106 4.48 -6.48 12.66
N TYR A 107 3.59 -6.78 13.60
CA TYR A 107 3.73 -7.96 14.44
C TYR A 107 3.91 -9.23 13.61
N GLN A 108 3.03 -9.47 12.64
CA GLN A 108 3.09 -10.66 11.79
C GLN A 108 4.32 -10.68 10.87
N MET A 109 4.83 -9.52 10.46
CA MET A 109 6.08 -9.43 9.73
C MET A 109 7.29 -9.86 10.58
N GLY A 110 7.26 -9.57 11.88
CA GLY A 110 8.37 -9.87 12.81
C GLY A 110 8.39 -11.29 13.39
N VAL A 111 7.29 -12.06 13.24
CA VAL A 111 7.26 -13.43 13.73
C VAL A 111 8.33 -14.27 13.05
N LYS A 112 9.18 -14.92 13.83
CA LYS A 112 10.24 -15.79 13.30
C LYS A 112 9.69 -17.17 12.95
N HIS A 113 10.01 -17.64 11.75
CA HIS A 113 9.64 -18.94 11.22
C HIS A 113 10.88 -19.80 10.96
N GLN A 114 10.75 -21.13 11.14
CA GLN A 114 11.82 -22.06 10.81
C GLN A 114 11.81 -22.37 9.31
N TYR A 115 12.89 -22.01 8.64
CA TYR A 115 13.19 -22.38 7.25
C TYR A 115 14.35 -23.40 7.24
N LYS A 116 14.66 -23.97 6.08
CA LYS A 116 15.82 -24.86 5.93
C LYS A 116 17.13 -24.15 6.22
N GLU A 117 17.20 -22.88 5.89
CA GLU A 117 18.35 -21.99 6.02
C GLU A 117 18.49 -21.38 7.44
N GLY A 118 17.50 -21.58 8.31
CA GLY A 118 17.51 -21.06 9.69
C GLY A 118 16.23 -20.31 10.06
N MET A 119 16.28 -19.65 11.21
CA MET A 119 15.17 -18.83 11.72
C MET A 119 15.20 -17.44 11.07
N MET A 120 14.13 -17.07 10.38
CA MET A 120 13.96 -15.75 9.78
C MET A 120 12.51 -15.28 9.97
N ASP A 121 12.29 -13.97 10.02
CA ASP A 121 10.98 -13.42 9.81
C ASP A 121 10.67 -13.29 8.29
N GLN A 122 9.46 -12.83 7.97
CA GLN A 122 9.01 -12.79 6.59
C GLN A 122 9.81 -11.79 5.74
N VAL A 123 10.24 -10.66 6.31
CA VAL A 123 11.02 -9.63 5.60
C VAL A 123 12.42 -10.12 5.31
N ASP A 124 13.10 -10.68 6.32
CA ASP A 124 14.44 -11.28 6.17
C ASP A 124 14.40 -12.42 5.12
N ARG A 125 13.33 -13.22 5.14
CA ARG A 125 13.13 -14.30 4.15
C ARG A 125 12.98 -13.78 2.74
N VAL A 126 12.20 -12.74 2.53
CA VAL A 126 12.04 -12.10 1.21
C VAL A 126 13.38 -11.59 0.70
N ILE A 127 14.13 -10.84 1.53
CA ILE A 127 15.44 -10.30 1.13
C ILE A 127 16.44 -11.43 0.84
N TYR A 128 16.44 -12.48 1.67
CA TYR A 128 17.29 -13.66 1.46
C TYR A 128 16.99 -14.32 0.11
N ASP A 129 15.72 -14.59 -0.18
CA ASP A 129 15.33 -15.25 -1.43
C ASP A 129 15.59 -14.38 -2.67
N LEU A 130 15.33 -13.08 -2.61
CA LEU A 130 15.63 -12.15 -3.72
C LEU A 130 17.14 -12.15 -4.05
N LYS A 131 18.01 -12.25 -3.04
CA LYS A 131 19.47 -12.28 -3.24
C LYS A 131 20.02 -13.66 -3.65
N ASN A 132 19.45 -14.76 -3.14
CA ASN A 132 20.02 -16.08 -3.28
C ASN A 132 19.24 -17.00 -4.25
N ASN A 133 17.93 -16.78 -4.40
CA ASN A 133 17.03 -17.58 -5.24
C ASN A 133 16.05 -16.69 -6.01
N PRO A 134 16.50 -15.68 -6.78
CA PRO A 134 15.64 -14.65 -7.34
C PRO A 134 14.51 -15.18 -8.24
N PHE A 135 14.74 -16.29 -8.94
CA PHE A 135 13.74 -16.90 -9.81
C PHE A 135 12.75 -17.84 -9.09
N SER A 136 12.78 -17.87 -7.76
CA SER A 136 11.82 -18.63 -6.97
C SER A 136 10.42 -18.06 -7.13
N ARG A 137 9.42 -18.94 -7.30
CA ARG A 137 7.99 -18.58 -7.32
C ARG A 137 7.35 -18.60 -5.93
N ARG A 138 8.18 -18.59 -4.87
CA ARG A 138 7.77 -18.72 -3.47
C ARG A 138 8.15 -17.51 -2.62
N ILE A 139 8.53 -16.40 -3.26
CA ILE A 139 8.93 -15.17 -2.56
C ILE A 139 7.66 -14.38 -2.26
N MET A 140 7.19 -14.47 -1.04
CA MET A 140 5.95 -13.80 -0.64
C MET A 140 5.88 -13.58 0.87
N THR A 141 5.02 -12.64 1.25
CA THR A 141 4.59 -12.42 2.63
C THR A 141 3.09 -12.64 2.77
N ASN A 142 2.64 -13.03 3.96
CA ASN A 142 1.23 -13.11 4.31
C ASN A 142 1.06 -12.77 5.79
N ILE A 143 0.26 -11.75 6.06
CA ILE A 143 0.00 -11.26 7.42
C ILE A 143 -1.45 -11.49 7.87
N TYR A 144 -2.28 -12.15 7.05
CA TYR A 144 -3.63 -12.57 7.43
C TYR A 144 -3.55 -13.96 8.06
N VAL A 145 -3.23 -14.00 9.36
CA VAL A 145 -3.01 -15.24 10.11
C VAL A 145 -4.25 -15.57 10.92
N HIS A 146 -5.01 -16.57 10.48
CA HIS A 146 -6.31 -16.94 11.08
C HIS A 146 -6.22 -17.26 12.56
N GLN A 147 -5.11 -17.85 13.02
CA GLN A 147 -4.89 -18.18 14.41
C GLN A 147 -4.90 -16.95 15.32
N ASP A 148 -4.44 -15.80 14.81
CA ASP A 148 -4.24 -14.58 15.58
C ASP A 148 -5.31 -13.50 15.33
N LEU A 149 -6.31 -13.75 14.45
CA LEU A 149 -7.32 -12.73 14.09
C LEU A 149 -8.06 -12.18 15.31
N HIS A 150 -8.33 -13.01 16.32
CA HIS A 150 -9.03 -12.60 17.54
C HIS A 150 -8.22 -11.63 18.43
N GLU A 151 -6.91 -11.51 18.19
CA GLU A 151 -6.01 -10.59 18.86
C GLU A 151 -5.61 -9.39 17.96
N MET A 152 -6.28 -9.19 16.83
CA MET A 152 -6.06 -8.07 15.92
C MET A 152 -7.18 -7.04 16.08
N ASN A 153 -6.83 -5.79 16.38
CA ASN A 153 -7.80 -4.69 16.46
C ASN A 153 -8.32 -4.30 15.08
N LEU A 154 -7.50 -4.50 14.03
CA LEU A 154 -7.90 -4.36 12.63
C LEU A 154 -7.31 -5.51 11.80
N TYR A 155 -8.17 -6.26 11.12
CA TYR A 155 -7.74 -7.31 10.21
C TYR A 155 -7.03 -6.72 9.00
N PRO A 156 -5.85 -7.23 8.60
CA PRO A 156 -5.08 -6.67 7.50
C PRO A 156 -5.87 -6.57 6.21
N CYS A 157 -5.92 -5.37 5.63
CA CYS A 157 -6.51 -5.11 4.31
C CYS A 157 -5.52 -5.48 3.21
N ALA A 158 -4.33 -4.91 3.24
CA ALA A 158 -3.17 -5.28 2.43
C ALA A 158 -2.49 -6.49 3.09
N TYR A 159 -2.87 -7.70 2.71
CA TYR A 159 -2.56 -8.89 3.50
C TYR A 159 -1.44 -9.76 2.96
N SER A 160 -1.11 -9.64 1.68
CA SER A 160 -0.09 -10.48 1.05
C SER A 160 0.61 -9.74 -0.09
N VAL A 161 1.93 -9.89 -0.17
CA VAL A 161 2.73 -9.43 -1.30
C VAL A 161 3.46 -10.63 -1.90
N THR A 162 3.34 -10.82 -3.20
CA THR A 162 4.11 -11.83 -3.95
C THR A 162 5.11 -11.12 -4.84
N PHE A 163 6.38 -11.50 -4.73
CA PHE A 163 7.46 -10.97 -5.55
C PHE A 163 7.79 -11.95 -6.68
N ASN A 164 8.13 -11.40 -7.84
CA ASN A 164 8.58 -12.18 -8.99
C ASN A 164 9.73 -11.43 -9.67
N VAL A 165 10.76 -12.16 -10.04
CA VAL A 165 11.94 -11.61 -10.69
C VAL A 165 12.01 -12.12 -12.11
N THR A 166 12.25 -11.20 -13.05
CA THR A 166 12.39 -11.51 -14.47
C THR A 166 13.74 -11.05 -15.00
N GLN A 167 14.29 -11.78 -15.98
CA GLN A 167 15.41 -11.34 -16.78
C GLN A 167 14.89 -10.84 -18.11
N ARG A 168 15.08 -9.57 -18.40
CA ARG A 168 14.70 -9.00 -19.71
C ARG A 168 15.87 -9.12 -20.69
N PRO A 169 15.60 -9.43 -21.97
CA PRO A 169 16.66 -9.49 -22.98
C PRO A 169 17.43 -8.18 -23.09
N GLY A 170 18.76 -8.27 -23.05
CA GLY A 170 19.66 -7.12 -23.20
C GLY A 170 19.86 -6.26 -21.94
N GLU A 171 19.22 -6.59 -20.83
CA GLU A 171 19.45 -5.92 -19.54
C GLU A 171 20.56 -6.62 -18.74
N ASP A 172 21.39 -5.82 -18.08
CA ASP A 172 22.51 -6.28 -17.24
C ASP A 172 22.08 -6.70 -15.83
N LYS A 173 20.89 -6.27 -15.40
CA LYS A 173 20.32 -6.60 -14.09
C LYS A 173 18.97 -7.30 -14.23
N LEU A 174 18.61 -8.01 -13.18
CA LEU A 174 17.28 -8.58 -13.01
C LEU A 174 16.24 -7.49 -12.71
N THR A 175 14.98 -7.77 -12.98
CA THR A 175 13.86 -6.85 -12.75
C THR A 175 12.94 -7.42 -11.68
N LEU A 176 12.69 -6.65 -10.61
CA LEU A 176 11.79 -6.99 -9.52
C LEU A 176 10.37 -6.50 -9.82
N ASN A 177 9.42 -7.44 -9.83
CA ASN A 177 7.99 -7.18 -9.93
C ASN A 177 7.29 -7.59 -8.63
N ALA A 178 6.13 -7.00 -8.33
CA ALA A 178 5.35 -7.37 -7.16
C ALA A 178 3.85 -7.34 -7.42
N ILE A 179 3.12 -8.23 -6.73
CA ILE A 179 1.66 -8.23 -6.65
C ILE A 179 1.29 -7.98 -5.19
N LEU A 180 0.54 -6.91 -4.93
CA LEU A 180 -0.14 -6.69 -3.66
C LEU A 180 -1.55 -7.23 -3.74
N ASN A 181 -1.92 -8.10 -2.80
CA ASN A 181 -3.29 -8.55 -2.63
C ASN A 181 -3.95 -7.81 -1.46
N GLN A 182 -5.05 -7.13 -1.77
CA GLN A 182 -5.90 -6.48 -0.79
C GLN A 182 -7.29 -7.09 -0.77
N ARG A 183 -7.80 -7.43 0.42
CA ARG A 183 -9.18 -7.94 0.58
C ARG A 183 -10.23 -6.82 0.55
N SER A 184 -9.82 -5.59 0.88
CA SER A 184 -10.72 -4.44 1.05
C SER A 184 -9.92 -3.14 0.87
N GLN A 185 -10.48 -2.17 0.14
CA GLN A 185 -9.83 -0.90 -0.18
C GLN A 185 -10.82 0.26 -0.18
N ASP A 186 -10.69 1.16 0.79
CA ASP A 186 -11.27 2.51 0.71
C ASP A 186 -10.51 3.31 -0.35
N ILE A 187 -11.21 3.62 -1.45
CA ILE A 187 -10.58 4.26 -2.60
C ILE A 187 -10.18 5.71 -2.32
N LEU A 188 -10.98 6.46 -1.56
CA LEU A 188 -10.63 7.84 -1.25
C LEU A 188 -9.54 7.92 -0.19
N ALA A 189 -9.72 7.28 0.96
CA ALA A 189 -8.82 7.46 2.09
C ALA A 189 -7.50 6.69 1.96
N ALA A 190 -7.52 5.44 1.45
CA ALA A 190 -6.39 4.54 1.55
C ALA A 190 -5.72 4.14 0.23
N ASN A 191 -6.42 4.16 -0.92
CA ASN A 191 -5.86 3.61 -2.16
C ASN A 191 -4.53 4.28 -2.57
N ASN A 192 -4.51 5.60 -2.65
CA ASN A 192 -3.31 6.32 -3.09
C ASN A 192 -2.16 6.19 -2.09
N TRP A 193 -2.50 6.06 -0.82
CA TRP A 193 -1.54 5.81 0.25
C TRP A 193 -0.86 4.45 0.09
N ASN A 194 -1.63 3.38 -0.07
CA ASN A 194 -1.09 2.03 -0.23
C ASN A 194 -0.29 1.89 -1.55
N VAL A 195 -0.76 2.50 -2.65
CA VAL A 195 -0.02 2.48 -3.92
C VAL A 195 1.38 3.10 -3.74
N VAL A 196 1.48 4.24 -3.06
CA VAL A 196 2.76 4.89 -2.76
C VAL A 196 3.63 4.03 -1.84
N GLN A 197 3.06 3.50 -0.74
CA GLN A 197 3.79 2.65 0.20
C GLN A 197 4.48 1.46 -0.47
N TYR A 198 3.70 0.69 -1.22
CA TYR A 198 4.24 -0.53 -1.85
C TYR A 198 5.15 -0.22 -3.04
N SER A 199 4.95 0.90 -3.72
CA SER A 199 5.91 1.36 -4.74
C SER A 199 7.26 1.73 -4.11
N VAL A 200 7.28 2.45 -2.98
CA VAL A 200 8.50 2.74 -2.23
C VAL A 200 9.18 1.45 -1.77
N LEU A 201 8.42 0.50 -1.21
CA LEU A 201 8.94 -0.81 -0.79
C LEU A 201 9.64 -1.55 -1.94
N ILE A 202 9.01 -1.58 -3.13
CA ILE A 202 9.58 -2.26 -4.30
C ILE A 202 10.88 -1.57 -4.73
N HIS A 203 10.95 -0.24 -4.73
CA HIS A 203 12.17 0.50 -5.03
C HIS A 203 13.29 0.20 -4.02
N MET A 204 12.99 0.17 -2.72
CA MET A 204 13.95 -0.15 -1.67
C MET A 204 14.48 -1.59 -1.82
N LEU A 205 13.60 -2.57 -2.01
CA LEU A 205 13.99 -3.97 -2.19
C LEU A 205 14.80 -4.19 -3.48
N ALA A 206 14.39 -3.55 -4.59
CA ALA A 206 15.14 -3.63 -5.84
C ALA A 206 16.56 -3.06 -5.67
N GLN A 207 16.70 -1.92 -4.99
CA GLN A 207 18.01 -1.30 -4.75
C GLN A 207 18.92 -2.18 -3.90
N VAL A 208 18.44 -2.72 -2.76
CA VAL A 208 19.29 -3.54 -1.87
C VAL A 208 19.59 -4.93 -2.43
N CYS A 209 18.85 -5.35 -3.46
CA CYS A 209 19.09 -6.61 -4.17
C CYS A 209 19.78 -6.41 -5.54
N ASP A 210 20.20 -5.18 -5.86
CA ASP A 210 20.84 -4.79 -7.13
C ASP A 210 20.00 -5.16 -8.37
N MET A 211 18.72 -4.83 -8.33
CA MET A 211 17.74 -5.08 -9.40
C MET A 211 17.15 -3.79 -9.93
N TYR A 212 16.64 -3.83 -11.16
CA TYR A 212 15.72 -2.81 -11.66
C TYR A 212 14.32 -2.99 -11.05
N VAL A 213 13.59 -1.90 -10.86
CA VAL A 213 12.15 -1.98 -10.57
C VAL A 213 11.39 -2.41 -11.81
N GLY A 214 10.29 -3.11 -11.62
CA GLY A 214 9.44 -3.59 -12.72
C GLY A 214 8.00 -3.13 -12.58
N GLU A 215 7.09 -4.07 -12.63
CA GLU A 215 5.66 -3.83 -12.54
C GLU A 215 5.18 -4.03 -11.10
N PHE A 216 4.36 -3.10 -10.63
CA PHE A 216 3.55 -3.24 -9.43
C PHE A 216 2.10 -3.52 -9.84
N VAL A 217 1.57 -4.67 -9.44
CA VAL A 217 0.17 -5.07 -9.68
C VAL A 217 -0.58 -5.00 -8.34
N HIS A 218 -1.64 -4.21 -8.31
CA HIS A 218 -2.50 -4.04 -7.13
C HIS A 218 -3.83 -4.76 -7.39
N VAL A 219 -4.04 -5.87 -6.68
CA VAL A 219 -5.25 -6.70 -6.77
C VAL A 219 -6.14 -6.41 -5.58
N ILE A 220 -7.35 -5.97 -5.82
CA ILE A 220 -8.31 -5.53 -4.81
C ILE A 220 -9.57 -6.38 -4.92
N ALA A 221 -9.90 -7.17 -3.89
CA ALA A 221 -11.10 -7.98 -3.91
C ALA A 221 -12.37 -7.13 -3.75
N ASP A 222 -12.38 -6.19 -2.81
CA ASP A 222 -13.49 -5.25 -2.56
C ASP A 222 -12.97 -3.82 -2.67
N ALA A 223 -13.15 -3.20 -3.84
CA ALA A 223 -12.80 -1.81 -4.11
C ALA A 223 -14.05 -0.94 -3.90
N HIS A 224 -14.05 -0.06 -2.90
CA HIS A 224 -15.26 0.65 -2.53
C HIS A 224 -15.07 2.15 -2.30
N ILE A 225 -16.15 2.89 -2.58
CA ILE A 225 -16.32 4.30 -2.27
C ILE A 225 -17.45 4.42 -1.26
N TYR A 226 -17.18 4.95 -0.08
CA TYR A 226 -18.21 5.21 0.92
C TYR A 226 -19.20 6.26 0.44
N ASP A 227 -20.44 6.20 0.91
CA ASP A 227 -21.54 7.08 0.54
C ASP A 227 -21.18 8.58 0.72
N ARG A 228 -20.55 8.94 1.86
CA ARG A 228 -20.07 10.33 2.10
C ARG A 228 -18.84 10.70 1.29
N HIS A 229 -18.14 9.74 0.70
CA HIS A 229 -17.02 9.98 -0.20
C HIS A 229 -17.44 10.23 -1.66
N ILE A 230 -18.66 9.81 -2.05
CA ILE A 230 -19.13 9.91 -3.44
C ILE A 230 -19.05 11.33 -4.00
N PRO A 231 -19.54 12.40 -3.31
CA PRO A 231 -19.42 13.76 -3.82
C PRO A 231 -17.97 14.22 -4.01
N ILE A 232 -17.10 13.80 -3.08
CA ILE A 232 -15.66 14.14 -3.11
C ILE A 232 -14.98 13.48 -4.31
N ILE A 233 -15.23 12.17 -4.51
CA ILE A 233 -14.66 11.43 -5.65
C ILE A 233 -15.19 12.00 -6.98
N LYS A 234 -16.48 12.31 -7.08
CA LYS A 234 -17.07 12.90 -8.30
C LYS A 234 -16.39 14.22 -8.67
N GLU A 235 -16.06 15.04 -7.69
CA GLU A 235 -15.33 16.29 -7.92
C GLU A 235 -13.87 16.00 -8.27
N LEU A 236 -13.20 15.12 -7.50
CA LEU A 236 -11.78 14.84 -7.63
C LEU A 236 -11.42 14.29 -9.03
N ILE A 237 -12.24 13.42 -9.59
CA ILE A 237 -11.99 12.82 -10.93
C ILE A 237 -12.25 13.80 -12.10
N THR A 238 -12.80 14.97 -11.84
CA THR A 238 -12.96 16.04 -12.88
C THR A 238 -11.78 17.00 -12.92
N ARG A 239 -10.85 16.90 -11.98
CA ARG A 239 -9.67 17.76 -11.93
C ARG A 239 -8.71 17.48 -13.07
N GLU A 240 -8.07 18.52 -13.59
CA GLU A 240 -6.97 18.37 -14.55
C GLU A 240 -5.73 17.80 -13.84
N PRO A 241 -5.23 16.64 -14.27
CA PRO A 241 -4.03 16.05 -13.70
C PRO A 241 -2.77 16.75 -14.24
N TYR A 242 -1.74 16.78 -13.41
CA TYR A 242 -0.39 17.25 -13.78
C TYR A 242 0.47 16.10 -14.30
N ASP A 243 1.70 16.40 -14.70
CA ASP A 243 2.68 15.39 -15.06
C ASP A 243 3.18 14.64 -13.82
N ALA A 244 3.57 13.38 -14.00
CA ALA A 244 4.13 12.58 -12.93
C ALA A 244 5.42 13.20 -12.39
N PRO A 245 5.61 13.27 -11.06
CA PRO A 245 6.85 13.76 -10.49
C PRO A 245 8.00 12.76 -10.70
N THR A 246 9.22 13.26 -10.55
CA THR A 246 10.41 12.40 -10.53
C THR A 246 10.60 11.82 -9.13
N PHE A 247 10.67 10.50 -9.03
CA PHE A 247 11.01 9.82 -7.78
C PHE A 247 12.51 9.70 -7.60
N TRP A 248 12.98 9.98 -6.40
CA TRP A 248 14.37 9.81 -6.00
C TRP A 248 14.45 8.99 -4.74
N ILE A 249 15.40 8.06 -4.71
CA ILE A 249 15.77 7.26 -3.55
C ILE A 249 17.28 7.39 -3.32
N ASN A 250 17.71 7.48 -2.07
CA ASN A 250 19.11 7.64 -1.70
C ASN A 250 19.94 6.44 -2.20
N PRO A 251 20.82 6.61 -3.20
CA PRO A 251 21.57 5.52 -3.81
C PRO A 251 22.63 4.89 -2.90
N GLU A 252 23.02 5.60 -1.81
CA GLU A 252 24.05 5.13 -0.88
C GLU A 252 23.58 4.03 0.05
N ILE A 253 22.26 3.89 0.25
CA ILE A 253 21.70 2.86 1.13
C ILE A 253 21.75 1.50 0.44
N LYS A 254 22.41 0.52 1.08
CA LYS A 254 22.60 -0.85 0.58
C LYS A 254 21.99 -1.92 1.48
N ASP A 255 21.46 -1.52 2.62
CA ASP A 255 20.77 -2.39 3.57
C ASP A 255 19.35 -1.86 3.81
N PHE A 256 18.34 -2.75 3.67
CA PHE A 256 16.94 -2.39 3.84
C PHE A 256 16.66 -1.74 5.21
N TYR A 257 17.36 -2.18 6.25
CA TYR A 257 17.18 -1.69 7.61
C TYR A 257 17.85 -0.33 7.90
N GLN A 258 18.57 0.24 6.94
CA GLN A 258 19.17 1.56 7.04
C GLN A 258 18.31 2.67 6.42
N PHE A 259 17.28 2.33 5.64
CA PHE A 259 16.40 3.34 5.08
C PHE A 259 15.61 4.07 6.17
N THR A 260 15.44 5.36 5.94
CA THR A 260 14.54 6.24 6.69
C THR A 260 13.53 6.89 5.73
N ARG A 261 12.52 7.54 6.25
CA ARG A 261 11.56 8.30 5.44
C ARG A 261 12.17 9.51 4.72
N GLU A 262 13.39 9.92 5.10
CA GLU A 262 14.12 11.03 4.47
C GLU A 262 14.92 10.56 3.24
N ASP A 263 15.10 9.26 3.06
CA ASP A 263 15.85 8.67 1.94
C ASP A 263 15.04 8.53 0.65
N VAL A 264 13.79 9.00 0.66
CA VAL A 264 12.93 9.06 -0.53
C VAL A 264 12.30 10.44 -0.68
N LYS A 265 12.19 10.91 -1.90
CA LYS A 265 11.49 12.16 -2.23
C LYS A 265 10.90 12.11 -3.63
N VAL A 266 9.94 12.98 -3.89
CA VAL A 266 9.45 13.30 -5.23
C VAL A 266 9.80 14.74 -5.55
N GLU A 267 10.33 14.98 -6.74
CA GLU A 267 10.70 16.29 -7.26
C GLU A 267 9.69 16.70 -8.34
N ASN A 268 9.45 18.01 -8.46
CA ASN A 268 8.46 18.57 -9.38
C ASN A 268 7.03 18.05 -9.13
N TYR A 269 6.68 17.79 -7.88
CA TYR A 269 5.37 17.30 -7.49
C TYR A 269 4.37 18.46 -7.36
N ILE A 270 3.65 18.73 -8.46
CA ILE A 270 2.56 19.71 -8.53
C ILE A 270 1.25 18.94 -8.36
N THR A 271 0.33 19.47 -7.56
CA THR A 271 -0.95 18.83 -7.29
C THR A 271 -2.11 19.80 -7.31
N GLY A 272 -3.29 19.29 -7.58
CA GLY A 272 -4.53 20.00 -7.30
C GLY A 272 -4.70 20.31 -5.81
N PRO A 273 -5.75 21.08 -5.46
CA PRO A 273 -6.05 21.44 -4.08
C PRO A 273 -6.22 20.20 -3.19
N GLN A 274 -5.79 20.30 -1.93
CA GLN A 274 -6.01 19.21 -0.97
C GLN A 274 -7.49 19.07 -0.65
N VAL A 275 -7.91 17.83 -0.44
CA VAL A 275 -9.23 17.50 0.11
C VAL A 275 -9.10 17.49 1.63
N GLU A 276 -9.79 18.41 2.28
CA GLU A 276 -9.79 18.53 3.73
C GLU A 276 -11.00 17.78 4.34
N ASN A 277 -10.87 17.40 5.61
CA ASN A 277 -11.94 16.80 6.41
C ASN A 277 -12.62 15.58 5.75
N ILE A 278 -11.81 14.66 5.21
CA ILE A 278 -12.35 13.39 4.69
C ILE A 278 -12.99 12.62 5.85
N PRO A 279 -14.30 12.31 5.80
CA PRO A 279 -14.94 11.52 6.84
C PRO A 279 -14.32 10.12 6.91
N ILE A 280 -14.15 9.58 8.10
CA ILE A 280 -13.63 8.21 8.31
C ILE A 280 -14.73 7.34 8.88
N ALA A 281 -14.93 6.16 8.28
CA ALA A 281 -15.82 5.12 8.79
C ALA A 281 -15.03 4.07 9.58
N VAL A 282 -15.50 3.69 10.78
CA VAL A 282 -14.82 2.74 11.68
C VAL A 282 -15.70 1.53 11.98
#